data_0b331515cd8a83e96b2f37d66ab4e68f
#
_entry.id   0b331515cd8a83e96b2f37d66ab4e68f
#
_cell.length_a   1.000
_cell.length_b   1.000
_cell.length_c   1.000
_cell.angle_alpha   90.00
_cell.angle_beta   90.00
_cell.angle_gamma   90.00
#
_symmetry.space_group_name_H-M   'P 1'
#
loop_
_entity.id
_entity.type
_entity.pdbx_description
1 polymer ?
#
loop_
_entity_poly.entity_id
_entity_poly.type
_entity_poly.pdbx_seq_one_letter_code
_entity_poly.pdbx_strand_id
1 'polypeptide(L)'
;MEDELRIIISGGGTGGHIFPAVSIANAIRAKYPEAKILFVGALGRMEMQRVPAAGYEIVGLPISGFNRKNMLKNVVVLYRIWKSQQMAKKIIRKFNPMAAVGVGGYASGPMLNQCTKMGIPCLIQEQNSYAGVTNKILSKKVDRICVAYDGMETVSYTHLTLPT
;
A
#
# COMPACT_ATOMS: atom_id res chain seq x y z
N MET A 1 6.16 -8.98 27.62
CA MET A 1 6.93 -8.74 26.36
C MET A 1 6.05 -7.86 25.50
N GLU A 2 6.46 -6.65 25.22
CA GLU A 2 5.75 -5.85 24.22
C GLU A 2 5.85 -6.58 22.89
N ASP A 3 4.71 -6.81 22.25
CA ASP A 3 4.67 -7.45 20.93
C ASP A 3 5.46 -6.59 19.94
N GLU A 4 6.41 -7.19 19.27
CA GLU A 4 7.25 -6.54 18.26
C GLU A 4 6.37 -5.90 17.17
N LEU A 5 6.47 -4.58 16.99
CA LEU A 5 5.67 -3.83 16.02
C LEU A 5 5.96 -4.30 14.59
N ARG A 6 4.94 -4.83 13.91
CA ARG A 6 5.03 -5.33 12.53
C ARG A 6 4.09 -4.55 11.62
N ILE A 7 4.66 -3.88 10.61
CA ILE A 7 3.90 -3.01 9.70
C ILE A 7 4.18 -3.41 8.25
N ILE A 8 3.12 -3.54 7.46
CA ILE A 8 3.21 -3.65 6.00
C ILE A 8 3.02 -2.25 5.40
N ILE A 9 3.93 -1.86 4.48
CA ILE A 9 3.78 -0.66 3.66
C ILE A 9 3.65 -1.09 2.21
N SER A 10 2.56 -0.74 1.55
CA SER A 10 2.28 -1.16 0.17
C SER A 10 2.05 0.02 -0.76
N GLY A 11 2.73 -0.02 -1.89
CA GLY A 11 2.62 0.99 -2.93
C GLY A 11 3.78 0.95 -3.90
N GLY A 12 3.78 1.87 -4.83
CA GLY A 12 4.87 2.00 -5.79
C GLY A 12 4.41 2.32 -7.21
N GLY A 13 5.24 1.96 -8.16
CA GLY A 13 5.06 2.25 -9.59
C GLY A 13 5.71 3.55 -10.04
N THR A 14 5.79 4.54 -9.17
CA THR A 14 6.45 5.85 -9.43
C THR A 14 7.16 6.36 -8.18
N GLY A 15 8.11 7.29 -8.36
CA GLY A 15 8.79 7.95 -7.25
C GLY A 15 7.82 8.66 -6.30
N GLY A 16 6.73 9.25 -6.83
CA GLY A 16 5.70 9.91 -6.04
C GLY A 16 5.00 9.01 -5.00
N HIS A 17 5.01 7.70 -5.17
CA HIS A 17 4.52 6.75 -4.18
C HIS A 17 5.66 6.16 -3.32
N ILE A 18 6.83 5.93 -3.92
CA ILE A 18 7.94 5.26 -3.24
C ILE A 18 8.54 6.15 -2.15
N PHE A 19 8.81 7.42 -2.44
CA PHE A 19 9.44 8.32 -1.48
C PHE A 19 8.58 8.57 -0.23
N PRO A 20 7.27 8.87 -0.33
CA PRO A 20 6.39 8.92 0.85
C PRO A 20 6.38 7.62 1.64
N ALA A 21 6.35 6.46 0.97
CA ALA A 21 6.40 5.16 1.65
C ALA A 21 7.67 4.98 2.48
N VAL A 22 8.83 5.33 1.91
CA VAL A 22 10.13 5.27 2.61
C VAL A 22 10.18 6.29 3.76
N SER A 23 9.63 7.50 3.57
CA SER A 23 9.57 8.51 4.62
C SER A 23 8.71 8.04 5.81
N ILE A 24 7.57 7.42 5.54
CA ILE A 24 6.72 6.80 6.59
C ILE A 24 7.48 5.69 7.32
N ALA A 25 8.17 4.82 6.58
CA ALA A 25 8.97 3.75 7.17
C ALA A 25 10.08 4.29 8.07
N ASN A 26 10.80 5.33 7.63
CA ASN A 26 11.84 6.00 8.40
C ASN A 26 11.28 6.62 9.70
N ALA A 27 10.13 7.29 9.62
CA ALA A 27 9.46 7.89 10.78
C ALA A 27 9.03 6.81 11.80
N ILE A 28 8.49 5.68 11.32
CA ILE A 28 8.13 4.55 12.17
C ILE A 28 9.39 3.99 12.86
N ARG A 29 10.46 3.76 12.13
CA ARG A 29 11.72 3.21 12.67
C ARG A 29 12.40 4.18 13.63
N ALA A 30 12.32 5.48 13.38
CA ALA A 30 12.86 6.49 14.30
C ALA A 30 12.14 6.48 15.67
N LYS A 31 10.83 6.22 15.67
CA LYS A 31 10.02 6.14 16.89
C LYS A 31 10.07 4.76 17.54
N TYR A 32 10.15 3.71 16.74
CA TYR A 32 10.17 2.31 17.15
C TYR A 32 11.33 1.59 16.46
N PRO A 33 12.56 1.67 17.00
CA PRO A 33 13.77 1.13 16.35
C PRO A 33 13.68 -0.37 16.02
N GLU A 34 12.99 -1.15 16.84
CA GLU A 34 12.81 -2.60 16.67
C GLU A 34 11.64 -2.98 15.75
N ALA A 35 10.93 -1.97 15.17
CA ALA A 35 9.80 -2.25 14.30
C ALA A 35 10.23 -3.03 13.05
N LYS A 36 9.53 -4.12 12.77
CA LYS A 36 9.64 -4.86 11.51
C LYS A 36 8.76 -4.24 10.45
N ILE A 37 9.37 -3.79 9.37
CA ILE A 37 8.67 -3.15 8.25
C ILE A 37 8.90 -3.99 7.00
N LEU A 38 7.80 -4.46 6.40
CA LEU A 38 7.80 -5.17 5.14
C LEU A 38 7.12 -4.35 4.06
N PHE A 39 7.85 -4.05 3.00
CA PHE A 39 7.25 -3.43 1.81
C PHE A 39 6.63 -4.47 0.90
N VAL A 40 5.53 -4.06 0.23
CA VAL A 40 4.91 -4.86 -0.82
C VAL A 40 4.67 -3.98 -2.04
N GLY A 41 5.35 -4.32 -3.14
CA GLY A 41 5.33 -3.59 -4.41
C GLY A 41 4.84 -4.45 -5.57
N ALA A 42 4.91 -3.91 -6.78
CA ALA A 42 4.61 -4.62 -8.02
C ALA A 42 5.91 -5.13 -8.66
N LEU A 43 5.93 -6.40 -9.06
CA LEU A 43 7.08 -7.01 -9.73
C LEU A 43 7.47 -6.23 -10.99
N GLY A 44 8.78 -6.05 -11.18
CA GLY A 44 9.36 -5.36 -12.34
C GLY A 44 9.16 -3.84 -12.33
N ARG A 45 8.78 -3.26 -11.19
CA ARG A 45 8.64 -1.83 -11.01
C ARG A 45 9.79 -1.24 -10.19
N MET A 46 9.89 0.08 -10.20
CA MET A 46 10.97 0.86 -9.61
C MET A 46 11.14 0.58 -8.11
N GLU A 47 10.07 0.31 -7.39
CA GLU A 47 10.11 0.01 -5.95
C GLU A 47 10.95 -1.21 -5.62
N MET A 48 11.01 -2.21 -6.53
CA MET A 48 11.81 -3.43 -6.32
C MET A 48 13.31 -3.18 -6.22
N GLN A 49 13.78 -2.01 -6.68
CA GLN A 49 15.17 -1.56 -6.57
C GLN A 49 15.34 -0.46 -5.51
N ARG A 50 14.40 0.50 -5.47
CA ARG A 50 14.53 1.68 -4.61
C ARG A 50 14.30 1.39 -3.13
N VAL A 51 13.39 0.48 -2.81
CA VAL A 51 13.10 0.10 -1.42
C VAL A 51 14.28 -0.64 -0.77
N PRO A 52 14.89 -1.66 -1.41
CA PRO A 52 16.11 -2.28 -0.89
C PRO A 52 17.28 -1.30 -0.77
N ALA A 53 17.45 -0.37 -1.71
CA ALA A 53 18.45 0.67 -1.63
C ALA A 53 18.24 1.62 -0.43
N ALA A 54 17.03 1.72 0.09
CA ALA A 54 16.69 2.46 1.31
C ALA A 54 16.80 1.60 2.59
N GLY A 55 17.27 0.36 2.51
CA GLY A 55 17.49 -0.53 3.65
C GLY A 55 16.25 -1.26 4.14
N TYR A 56 15.23 -1.49 3.29
CA TYR A 56 14.01 -2.20 3.64
C TYR A 56 13.80 -3.45 2.80
N GLU A 57 13.18 -4.45 3.42
CA GLU A 57 12.74 -5.66 2.72
C GLU A 57 11.50 -5.36 1.86
N ILE A 58 11.42 -5.98 0.67
CA ILE A 58 10.28 -5.86 -0.22
C ILE A 58 9.90 -7.20 -0.85
N VAL A 59 8.59 -7.44 -0.97
CA VAL A 59 8.02 -8.55 -1.73
C VAL A 59 7.21 -8.01 -2.91
N GLY A 60 7.41 -8.58 -4.09
CA GLY A 60 6.71 -8.18 -5.30
C GLY A 60 5.45 -9.00 -5.57
N LEU A 61 4.34 -8.33 -5.89
CA LEU A 61 3.11 -8.94 -6.40
C LEU A 61 3.09 -8.92 -7.94
N PRO A 62 2.56 -9.95 -8.61
CA PRO A 62 2.47 -10.01 -10.07
C PRO A 62 1.30 -9.15 -10.60
N ILE A 63 1.17 -7.93 -10.10
CA ILE A 63 0.09 -6.99 -10.43
C ILE A 63 0.52 -6.02 -11.52
N SER A 64 -0.41 -5.65 -12.39
CA SER A 64 -0.22 -4.62 -13.41
C SER A 64 -1.50 -3.82 -13.61
N GLY A 65 -1.38 -2.63 -14.18
CA GLY A 65 -2.53 -1.79 -14.52
C GLY A 65 -3.34 -2.34 -15.70
N PHE A 66 -4.58 -1.88 -15.82
CA PHE A 66 -5.45 -2.19 -16.96
C PHE A 66 -4.92 -1.57 -18.26
N ASN A 67 -5.00 -2.34 -19.33
CA ASN A 67 -4.70 -1.85 -20.66
C ASN A 67 -5.95 -1.15 -21.24
N ARG A 68 -5.87 0.18 -21.40
CA ARG A 68 -6.98 0.98 -21.94
C ARG A 68 -7.20 0.81 -23.44
N LYS A 69 -6.19 0.31 -24.17
CA LYS A 69 -6.23 0.18 -25.64
C LYS A 69 -6.66 -1.21 -26.11
N ASN A 70 -6.49 -2.24 -25.28
CA ASN A 70 -6.80 -3.61 -25.68
C ASN A 70 -7.52 -4.35 -24.54
N MET A 71 -8.84 -4.48 -24.68
CA MET A 71 -9.71 -5.11 -23.68
C MET A 71 -9.41 -6.61 -23.49
N LEU A 72 -8.98 -7.33 -24.53
CA LEU A 72 -8.65 -8.76 -24.45
C LEU A 72 -7.45 -9.02 -23.53
N LYS A 73 -6.49 -8.09 -23.46
CA LYS A 73 -5.35 -8.18 -22.52
C LYS A 73 -5.76 -8.03 -21.05
N ASN A 74 -6.95 -7.53 -20.79
CA ASN A 74 -7.43 -7.35 -19.42
C ASN A 74 -7.84 -8.68 -18.75
N VAL A 75 -8.08 -9.75 -19.50
CA VAL A 75 -8.27 -11.10 -18.91
C VAL A 75 -7.03 -11.52 -18.10
N VAL A 76 -5.84 -11.28 -18.68
CA VAL A 76 -4.57 -11.54 -17.99
C VAL A 76 -4.42 -10.64 -16.75
N VAL A 77 -4.90 -9.41 -16.82
CA VAL A 77 -4.87 -8.47 -15.67
C VAL A 77 -5.79 -8.98 -14.56
N LEU A 78 -6.99 -9.46 -14.87
CA LEU A 78 -7.90 -10.06 -13.88
C LEU A 78 -7.28 -11.27 -13.18
N TYR A 79 -6.64 -12.17 -13.95
CA TYR A 79 -5.89 -13.29 -13.37
C TYR A 79 -4.75 -12.81 -12.44
N ARG A 80 -4.00 -11.78 -12.86
CA ARG A 80 -2.94 -11.18 -12.03
C ARG A 80 -3.48 -10.56 -10.76
N ILE A 81 -4.64 -9.90 -10.82
CA ILE A 81 -5.32 -9.37 -9.63
C ILE A 81 -5.68 -10.51 -8.67
N TRP A 82 -6.33 -11.55 -9.17
CA TRP A 82 -6.67 -12.71 -8.35
C TRP A 82 -5.44 -13.36 -7.73
N LYS A 83 -4.39 -13.62 -8.52
CA LYS A 83 -3.11 -14.17 -8.04
C LYS A 83 -2.46 -13.27 -6.99
N SER A 84 -2.47 -11.95 -7.20
CA SER A 84 -1.93 -10.98 -6.24
C SER A 84 -2.72 -10.97 -4.93
N GLN A 85 -4.04 -11.16 -4.95
CA GLN A 85 -4.86 -11.30 -3.75
C GLN A 85 -4.48 -12.56 -2.95
N GLN A 86 -4.26 -13.70 -3.63
CA GLN A 86 -3.84 -14.94 -2.96
C GLN A 86 -2.43 -14.81 -2.35
N MET A 87 -1.50 -14.17 -3.07
CA MET A 87 -0.16 -13.89 -2.57
C MET A 87 -0.18 -12.93 -1.38
N ALA A 88 -0.97 -11.85 -1.46
CA ALA A 88 -1.15 -10.91 -0.36
C ALA A 88 -1.63 -11.62 0.90
N LYS A 89 -2.63 -12.50 0.79
CA LYS A 89 -3.12 -13.31 1.92
C LYS A 89 -2.03 -14.18 2.55
N LYS A 90 -1.16 -14.80 1.72
CA LYS A 90 -0.02 -15.60 2.22
C LYS A 90 1.02 -14.73 2.93
N ILE A 91 1.35 -13.56 2.36
CA ILE A 91 2.28 -12.60 2.96
C ILE A 91 1.77 -12.14 4.32
N ILE A 92 0.50 -11.73 4.42
CA ILE A 92 -0.13 -11.30 5.67
C ILE A 92 -0.05 -12.39 6.73
N ARG A 93 -0.41 -13.63 6.39
CA ARG A 93 -0.37 -14.75 7.34
C ARG A 93 1.05 -15.05 7.83
N LYS A 94 2.05 -14.95 6.95
CA LYS A 94 3.45 -15.21 7.30
C LYS A 94 4.06 -14.09 8.14
N PHE A 95 3.80 -12.84 7.76
CA PHE A 95 4.39 -11.66 8.41
C PHE A 95 3.63 -11.26 9.67
N ASN A 96 2.33 -11.58 9.75
CA ASN A 96 1.42 -11.26 10.84
C ASN A 96 1.47 -9.77 11.24
N PRO A 97 1.12 -8.84 10.32
CA PRO A 97 1.21 -7.42 10.58
C PRO A 97 0.17 -6.96 11.59
N MET A 98 0.51 -5.96 12.41
CA MET A 98 -0.39 -5.27 13.32
C MET A 98 -1.13 -4.13 12.64
N ALA A 99 -0.57 -3.58 11.55
CA ALA A 99 -1.19 -2.55 10.72
C ALA A 99 -0.63 -2.57 9.30
N ALA A 100 -1.37 -1.96 8.38
CA ALA A 100 -0.94 -1.80 7.00
C ALA A 100 -1.14 -0.37 6.49
N VAL A 101 -0.15 0.14 5.74
CA VAL A 101 -0.17 1.47 5.12
C VAL A 101 -0.14 1.32 3.61
N GLY A 102 -1.08 1.97 2.92
CA GLY A 102 -1.11 2.08 1.47
C GLY A 102 -0.77 3.49 1.01
N VAL A 103 0.19 3.61 0.10
CA VAL A 103 0.60 4.91 -0.45
C VAL A 103 0.19 5.09 -1.92
N GLY A 104 -0.68 4.21 -2.41
CA GLY A 104 -1.11 4.21 -3.80
C GLY A 104 -0.28 3.30 -4.71
N GLY A 105 -0.64 3.27 -5.99
CA GLY A 105 -0.08 2.32 -6.95
C GLY A 105 -0.82 0.98 -7.00
N TYR A 106 -0.37 0.10 -7.89
CA TYR A 106 -1.11 -1.14 -8.18
C TYR A 106 -1.06 -2.17 -7.03
N ALA A 107 0.04 -2.24 -6.29
CA ALA A 107 0.23 -3.24 -5.23
C ALA A 107 -0.61 -2.95 -3.98
N SER A 108 -0.91 -1.67 -3.68
CA SER A 108 -1.74 -1.28 -2.53
C SER A 108 -3.13 -1.89 -2.60
N GLY A 109 -3.73 -1.98 -3.80
CA GLY A 109 -5.08 -2.52 -3.98
C GLY A 109 -5.25 -3.92 -3.41
N PRO A 110 -4.58 -4.94 -3.93
CA PRO A 110 -4.70 -6.31 -3.43
C PRO A 110 -4.21 -6.47 -1.99
N MET A 111 -3.14 -5.77 -1.60
CA MET A 111 -2.58 -5.90 -0.25
C MET A 111 -3.55 -5.37 0.80
N LEU A 112 -3.96 -4.10 0.72
CA LEU A 112 -4.86 -3.52 1.72
C LEU A 112 -6.26 -4.13 1.67
N ASN A 113 -6.75 -4.53 0.49
CA ASN A 113 -8.01 -5.25 0.41
C ASN A 113 -7.98 -6.60 1.18
N GLN A 114 -6.84 -7.28 1.23
CA GLN A 114 -6.71 -8.49 2.05
C GLN A 114 -6.51 -8.15 3.54
N CYS A 115 -5.76 -7.10 3.87
CA CYS A 115 -5.61 -6.65 5.26
C CYS A 115 -6.97 -6.28 5.86
N THR A 116 -7.78 -5.48 5.18
CA THR A 116 -9.14 -5.11 5.65
C THR A 116 -10.06 -6.32 5.82
N LYS A 117 -10.02 -7.29 4.88
CA LYS A 117 -10.79 -8.54 5.00
C LYS A 117 -10.34 -9.43 6.18
N MET A 118 -9.13 -9.29 6.63
CA MET A 118 -8.56 -10.05 7.76
C MET A 118 -8.61 -9.27 9.07
N GLY A 119 -9.27 -8.11 9.12
CA GLY A 119 -9.43 -7.29 10.32
C GLY A 119 -8.16 -6.57 10.76
N ILE A 120 -7.18 -6.41 9.86
CA ILE A 120 -5.95 -5.68 10.15
C ILE A 120 -6.19 -4.19 9.92
N PRO A 121 -5.89 -3.32 10.91
CA PRO A 121 -6.01 -1.88 10.77
C PRO A 121 -5.26 -1.34 9.55
N CYS A 122 -5.93 -0.54 8.74
CA CYS A 122 -5.41 -0.02 7.49
C CYS A 122 -5.49 1.50 7.42
N LEU A 123 -4.40 2.10 6.93
CA LEU A 123 -4.31 3.51 6.62
C LEU A 123 -3.92 3.67 5.15
N ILE A 124 -4.53 4.61 4.44
CA ILE A 124 -4.03 5.09 3.13
C ILE A 124 -3.51 6.51 3.25
N GLN A 125 -2.44 6.77 2.52
CA GLN A 125 -1.86 8.10 2.36
C GLN A 125 -1.98 8.52 0.89
N GLU A 126 -2.49 9.73 0.64
CA GLU A 126 -2.57 10.34 -0.68
C GLU A 126 -1.76 11.64 -0.69
N GLN A 127 -0.71 11.68 -1.48
CA GLN A 127 0.20 12.80 -1.60
C GLN A 127 -0.17 13.77 -2.73
N ASN A 128 -1.08 13.39 -3.62
CA ASN A 128 -1.52 14.20 -4.74
C ASN A 128 -2.81 14.93 -4.39
N SER A 129 -3.06 16.07 -5.05
CA SER A 129 -4.32 16.81 -4.94
C SER A 129 -5.53 16.07 -5.55
N TYR A 130 -5.29 14.95 -6.22
CA TYR A 130 -6.31 14.08 -6.79
C TYR A 130 -6.00 12.62 -6.48
N ALA A 131 -6.94 11.95 -5.82
CA ALA A 131 -6.74 10.57 -5.42
C ALA A 131 -6.72 9.61 -6.62
N GLY A 132 -5.73 8.72 -6.62
CA GLY A 132 -5.64 7.64 -7.59
C GLY A 132 -6.78 6.64 -7.45
N VAL A 133 -7.06 5.88 -8.53
CA VAL A 133 -8.17 4.89 -8.57
C VAL A 133 -8.07 3.89 -7.41
N THR A 134 -6.87 3.42 -7.11
CA THR A 134 -6.64 2.47 -6.01
C THR A 134 -7.06 3.06 -4.67
N ASN A 135 -6.63 4.29 -4.36
CA ASN A 135 -6.98 4.97 -3.11
C ASN A 135 -8.48 5.28 -3.02
N LYS A 136 -9.13 5.64 -4.14
CA LYS A 136 -10.60 5.81 -4.20
C LYS A 136 -11.37 4.53 -3.86
N ILE A 137 -10.88 3.37 -4.30
CA ILE A 137 -11.51 2.07 -3.98
C ILE A 137 -11.27 1.69 -2.53
N LEU A 138 -10.05 1.92 -2.02
CA LEU A 138 -9.65 1.56 -0.65
C LEU A 138 -10.26 2.49 0.39
N SER A 139 -10.50 3.77 0.07
CA SER A 139 -11.03 4.76 1.01
C SER A 139 -12.34 4.34 1.70
N LYS A 140 -13.13 3.50 1.03
CA LYS A 140 -14.39 2.95 1.57
C LYS A 140 -14.21 1.78 2.56
N LYS A 141 -12.96 1.32 2.78
CA LYS A 141 -12.68 0.07 3.50
C LYS A 141 -11.61 0.22 4.59
N VAL A 142 -10.81 1.26 4.53
CA VAL A 142 -9.71 1.49 5.47
C VAL A 142 -10.18 2.29 6.68
N ASP A 143 -9.43 2.19 7.76
CA ASP A 143 -9.75 2.84 9.05
C ASP A 143 -9.37 4.31 9.07
N ARG A 144 -8.32 4.70 8.33
CA ARG A 144 -7.79 6.07 8.29
C ARG A 144 -7.32 6.46 6.90
N ILE A 145 -7.45 7.76 6.61
CA ILE A 145 -6.99 8.36 5.36
C ILE A 145 -6.20 9.62 5.71
N CYS A 146 -4.95 9.65 5.27
CA CYS A 146 -4.09 10.82 5.37
C CYS A 146 -3.95 11.45 3.99
N VAL A 147 -4.21 12.75 3.88
CA VAL A 147 -4.09 13.51 2.63
C VAL A 147 -3.11 14.65 2.81
N ALA A 148 -2.47 15.08 1.71
CA ALA A 148 -1.52 16.19 1.73
C ALA A 148 -2.18 17.55 1.46
N TYR A 149 -3.45 17.59 1.03
CA TYR A 149 -4.16 18.82 0.64
C TYR A 149 -5.55 18.87 1.25
N ASP A 150 -5.98 20.07 1.64
CA ASP A 150 -7.36 20.34 2.04
C ASP A 150 -8.33 20.16 0.87
N GLY A 151 -9.60 19.95 1.17
CA GLY A 151 -10.65 19.81 0.15
C GLY A 151 -10.73 18.44 -0.51
N MET A 152 -10.00 17.45 0.00
CA MET A 152 -10.07 16.08 -0.51
C MET A 152 -11.17 15.22 0.15
N GLU A 153 -12.01 15.81 0.99
CA GLU A 153 -13.11 15.15 1.70
C GLU A 153 -14.12 14.50 0.76
N THR A 154 -14.33 15.10 -0.42
CA THR A 154 -15.24 14.58 -1.46
C THR A 154 -14.78 13.23 -2.04
N VAL A 155 -13.53 12.85 -1.81
CA VAL A 155 -12.95 11.59 -2.29
C VAL A 155 -13.06 10.47 -1.25
N SER A 156 -13.41 10.83 0.00
CA SER A 156 -13.28 9.92 1.14
C SER A 156 -14.35 10.20 2.19
N TYR A 157 -15.15 9.21 2.50
CA TYR A 157 -16.18 9.25 3.55
C TYR A 157 -15.66 8.88 4.94
N THR A 158 -14.36 8.75 5.13
CA THR A 158 -13.75 8.36 6.41
C THR A 158 -12.70 9.38 6.85
N HIS A 159 -12.63 9.58 8.16
CA HIS A 159 -11.85 10.59 8.87
C HIS A 159 -10.51 10.96 8.21
N LEU A 160 -10.47 12.18 7.67
CA LEU A 160 -9.24 12.84 7.27
C LEU A 160 -8.43 13.22 8.50
N THR A 161 -7.15 12.88 8.51
CA THR A 161 -6.17 13.47 9.40
C THR A 161 -5.15 14.22 8.56
N LEU A 162 -5.16 15.54 8.67
CA LEU A 162 -4.06 16.36 8.15
C LEU A 162 -2.88 16.23 9.13
N PRO A 163 -1.65 16.12 8.65
CA PRO A 163 -0.50 16.32 9.53
C PRO A 163 -0.50 17.79 9.99
N THR A 164 -0.59 17.99 11.28
CA THR A 164 -0.29 19.27 11.93
C THR A 164 1.19 19.54 11.90
#